data_75e04b6f8cfe7da9379623ff3fff6266
#
_entry.id   75e04b6f8cfe7da9379623ff3fff6266
#
_cell.length_a   1.000
_cell.length_b   1.000
_cell.length_c   1.000
_cell.angle_alpha   90.00
_cell.angle_beta   90.00
_cell.angle_gamma   90.00
#
_symmetry.space_group_name_H-M   'P 1'
#
loop_
_entity.id
_entity.type
_entity.pdbx_description
1 polymer ?
#
loop_
_entity_poly.entity_id
_entity_poly.type
_entity_poly.pdbx_seq_one_letter_code
_entity_poly.pdbx_strand_id
1 'polypeptide(L)'
;SDVHTTHRFSACPRKRTTHRVTNATFTYRWLNPYPKHITTLYQYLLRAQWIAADTPPDEFFSLFTGEDSNARIKWIGSNLQLAYLIRVMTERNYISIPKRIGKWTCVYNHFVDKNSRQLPRLNSLHIPKRSKLAVEQMAELLNPNT
;
A
#
# COMPACT_ATOMS: atom_id res chain seq x y z
N SER A 1 -33.26 10.06 27.64
CA SER A 1 -32.61 9.78 27.45
C SER A 1 -31.85 10.06 27.24
N ASP A 2 -32.47 9.63 26.79
CA ASP A 2 -31.72 9.44 26.72
C ASP A 2 -31.25 9.62 26.50
N VAL A 3 -32.00 9.84 27.02
CA VAL A 3 -31.38 9.60 27.01
C VAL A 3 -30.81 9.58 26.69
N HIS A 4 -31.47 9.24 26.36
CA HIS A 4 -30.80 8.92 26.24
C HIS A 4 -30.21 8.82 25.96
N THR A 5 -30.82 9.17 26.42
CA THR A 5 -30.09 8.74 26.24
C THR A 5 -29.45 8.60 25.87
N THR A 6 -30.11 8.66 26.09
CA THR A 6 -29.23 8.18 25.80
C THR A 6 -28.60 8.05 25.34
N HIS A 7 -29.05 7.86 25.06
CA HIS A 7 -28.17 7.39 24.74
C HIS A 7 -27.65 7.19 24.33
N ARG A 8 -28.13 7.18 24.70
CA ARG A 8 -27.39 6.67 24.36
C ARG A 8 -26.73 6.47 23.91
N PHE A 9 -27.07 6.48 23.80
CA PHE A 9 -26.07 5.99 23.36
C PHE A 9 -25.54 5.80 23.06
N SER A 10 -25.77 5.55 23.55
CA SER A 10 -24.96 4.97 23.14
C SER A 10 -24.33 4.77 22.72
N ALA A 11 -24.75 4.67 22.89
CA ALA A 11 -23.91 4.13 22.37
C ALA A 11 -23.29 3.88 21.91
N CYS A 12 -23.51 3.91 21.99
CA CYS A 12 -22.81 3.37 21.37
C CYS A 12 -22.11 3.15 20.98
N PRO A 13 -22.09 2.95 20.97
CA PRO A 13 -21.20 2.59 20.42
C PRO A 13 -20.65 2.07 19.98
N ARG A 14 -20.72 1.92 19.74
CA ARG A 14 -20.01 1.43 19.26
C ARG A 14 -19.73 0.80 18.53
N LYS A 15 -19.65 0.50 18.43
CA LYS A 15 -19.36 -0.21 17.61
C LYS A 15 -19.01 0.08 16.36
N ARG A 16 -18.89 0.25 15.76
CA ARG A 16 -18.58 0.73 14.56
C ARG A 16 -17.14 0.97 14.21
N THR A 17 -16.30 0.82 14.98
CA THR A 17 -14.89 1.10 14.84
C THR A 17 -14.16 0.13 13.95
N THR A 18 -14.71 -1.04 13.67
CA THR A 18 -14.01 -2.05 12.90
C THR A 18 -13.72 -1.64 11.46
N HIS A 19 -14.56 -0.83 10.87
CA HIS A 19 -14.35 -0.48 9.47
C HIS A 19 -13.18 0.47 9.24
N ARG A 20 -12.63 1.09 10.27
CA ARG A 20 -11.48 1.96 10.11
C ARG A 20 -10.22 1.19 9.72
N VAL A 21 -10.09 -0.05 10.20
CA VAL A 21 -8.87 -0.81 9.94
C VAL A 21 -8.76 -1.28 8.51
N THR A 22 -9.83 -1.18 7.72
CA THR A 22 -9.79 -1.58 6.33
C THR A 22 -8.94 -0.66 5.47
N ASN A 23 -8.65 0.55 5.95
CA ASN A 23 -7.83 1.52 5.23
C ASN A 23 -6.40 1.59 5.75
N ALA A 24 -6.00 0.66 6.61
CA ALA A 24 -4.64 0.62 7.12
C ALA A 24 -3.65 0.40 5.99
N THR A 25 -2.46 1.00 6.15
CA THR A 25 -1.44 0.96 5.12
C THR A 25 -0.26 0.13 5.60
N PHE A 26 0.69 -0.11 4.68
CA PHE A 26 1.96 -0.72 5.05
C PHE A 26 2.77 0.24 5.90
N THR A 27 3.74 -0.28 6.64
CA THR A 27 4.69 0.53 7.39
C THR A 27 6.08 0.30 6.83
N TYR A 28 6.72 1.36 6.34
CA TYR A 28 8.10 1.27 5.89
C TYR A 28 9.01 1.13 7.10
N ARG A 29 9.88 0.12 7.08
CA ARG A 29 10.74 -0.22 8.22
C ARG A 29 11.64 0.93 8.65
N TRP A 30 12.17 1.67 7.70
CA TRP A 30 13.10 2.77 7.98
C TRP A 30 12.48 4.13 7.71
N LEU A 31 11.19 4.25 7.96
CA LEU A 31 10.48 5.52 7.77
C LEU A 31 11.17 6.65 8.52
N ASN A 32 11.69 6.35 9.67
CA ASN A 32 12.47 7.28 10.48
C ASN A 32 13.82 6.61 10.76
N PRO A 33 14.97 7.11 10.23
CA PRO A 33 15.17 8.47 9.71
C PRO A 33 15.25 8.57 8.17
N TYR A 34 14.77 7.60 7.40
CA TYR A 34 14.96 7.60 5.95
C TYR A 34 13.66 7.71 5.16
N PRO A 35 12.79 8.70 5.44
CA PRO A 35 11.52 8.81 4.71
C PRO A 35 11.71 9.10 3.22
N LYS A 36 12.80 9.73 2.83
CA LYS A 36 13.00 10.09 1.41
C LYS A 36 13.26 8.90 0.52
N HIS A 37 13.53 7.72 1.06
CA HIS A 37 13.63 6.53 0.22
C HIS A 37 12.30 6.19 -0.43
N ILE A 38 11.18 6.51 0.24
CA ILE A 38 9.85 6.35 -0.34
C ILE A 38 9.69 7.32 -1.51
N THR A 39 10.16 8.55 -1.37
CA THR A 39 10.13 9.53 -2.46
C THR A 39 10.98 9.05 -3.65
N THR A 40 12.13 8.46 -3.38
CA THR A 40 12.98 7.90 -4.43
C THR A 40 12.23 6.78 -5.17
N LEU A 41 11.60 5.86 -4.44
CA LEU A 41 10.81 4.80 -5.05
C LEU A 41 9.71 5.40 -5.92
N TYR A 42 9.00 6.39 -5.41
CA TYR A 42 7.95 7.08 -6.14
C TYR A 42 8.46 7.64 -7.46
N GLN A 43 9.60 8.33 -7.44
CA GLN A 43 10.17 8.93 -8.63
C GLN A 43 10.57 7.88 -9.67
N TYR A 44 11.12 6.77 -9.23
CA TYR A 44 11.51 5.69 -10.13
C TYR A 44 10.30 4.98 -10.72
N LEU A 45 9.23 4.81 -9.92
CA LEU A 45 7.98 4.23 -10.43
C LEU A 45 7.35 5.12 -11.48
N LEU A 46 7.38 6.45 -11.27
CA LEU A 46 6.89 7.40 -12.27
C LEU A 46 7.71 7.30 -13.57
N ARG A 47 9.03 7.27 -13.43
CA ARG A 47 9.92 7.23 -14.56
C ARG A 47 9.77 5.94 -15.35
N ALA A 48 9.54 4.82 -14.66
CA ALA A 48 9.31 3.53 -15.29
C ALA A 48 7.90 3.40 -15.86
N GLN A 49 7.02 4.36 -15.55
CA GLN A 49 5.61 4.35 -15.97
C GLN A 49 4.86 3.15 -15.39
N TRP A 50 5.20 2.76 -14.15
CA TRP A 50 4.48 1.72 -13.44
C TRP A 50 3.30 2.28 -12.64
N ILE A 51 3.33 3.57 -12.32
CA ILE A 51 2.18 4.26 -11.71
C ILE A 51 1.80 5.45 -12.59
N ALA A 52 0.57 5.92 -12.43
CA ALA A 52 0.06 7.02 -13.26
C ALA A 52 0.90 8.29 -13.05
N ALA A 53 1.11 9.03 -14.14
CA ALA A 53 1.95 10.22 -14.11
C ALA A 53 1.40 11.30 -13.18
N ASP A 54 0.10 11.32 -12.93
CA ASP A 54 -0.55 12.30 -12.07
C ASP A 54 -0.69 11.83 -10.63
N THR A 55 0.00 10.75 -10.24
CA THR A 55 -0.03 10.25 -8.87
C THR A 55 0.51 11.31 -7.90
N PRO A 56 -0.28 11.78 -6.93
CA PRO A 56 0.23 12.77 -5.98
C PRO A 56 1.28 12.13 -5.07
N PRO A 57 2.40 12.80 -4.84
CA PRO A 57 3.45 12.23 -3.97
C PRO A 57 2.98 12.01 -2.54
N ASP A 58 2.11 12.87 -2.01
CA ASP A 58 1.59 12.72 -0.66
C ASP A 58 0.77 11.46 -0.52
N GLU A 59 -0.05 11.15 -1.52
CA GLU A 59 -0.87 9.95 -1.49
C GLU A 59 -0.01 8.70 -1.56
N PHE A 60 1.00 8.70 -2.41
CA PHE A 60 1.92 7.57 -2.49
C PHE A 60 2.63 7.37 -1.15
N PHE A 61 3.15 8.45 -0.58
CA PHE A 61 3.86 8.40 0.71
C PHE A 61 2.97 7.82 1.80
N SER A 62 1.68 8.20 1.81
CA SER A 62 0.75 7.76 2.85
C SER A 62 0.57 6.24 2.91
N LEU A 63 0.91 5.53 1.84
CA LEU A 63 0.80 4.07 1.81
C LEU A 63 1.85 3.36 2.65
N PHE A 64 2.85 4.08 3.14
CA PHE A 64 3.98 3.49 3.84
C PHE A 64 4.12 3.98 5.28
N THR A 65 3.09 4.62 5.82
CA THR A 65 3.15 5.21 7.16
C THR A 65 2.55 4.32 8.24
N GLY A 66 1.79 3.31 7.86
CA GLY A 66 1.08 2.46 8.81
C GLY A 66 -0.22 3.03 9.29
N GLU A 67 -0.57 4.24 8.87
CA GLU A 67 -1.82 4.90 9.29
C GLU A 67 -2.89 4.70 8.24
N ASP A 68 -4.15 4.94 8.62
CA ASP A 68 -5.24 4.84 7.66
C ASP A 68 -5.08 5.88 6.56
N SER A 69 -5.39 5.48 5.34
CA SER A 69 -5.32 6.36 4.18
C SER A 69 -6.41 5.99 3.19
N ASN A 70 -7.01 6.99 2.56
CA ASN A 70 -7.97 6.78 1.48
C ASN A 70 -7.31 6.84 0.11
N ALA A 71 -5.99 6.91 0.05
CA ALA A 71 -5.27 7.01 -1.21
C ALA A 71 -5.45 5.75 -2.04
N ARG A 72 -5.63 5.94 -3.35
CA ARG A 72 -5.72 4.86 -4.32
C ARG A 72 -4.82 5.20 -5.49
N ILE A 73 -3.80 4.39 -5.67
CA ILE A 73 -2.77 4.62 -6.67
C ILE A 73 -3.11 3.80 -7.91
N LYS A 74 -3.12 4.45 -9.07
CA LYS A 74 -3.35 3.75 -10.33
C LYS A 74 -2.08 3.05 -10.75
N TRP A 75 -2.14 1.72 -10.79
CA TRP A 75 -1.00 0.91 -11.23
C TRP A 75 -1.08 0.73 -12.75
N ILE A 76 -0.07 1.21 -13.46
CA ILE A 76 -0.02 1.20 -14.92
C ILE A 76 0.83 0.03 -15.42
N GLY A 77 1.82 -0.38 -14.64
CA GLY A 77 2.64 -1.53 -14.99
C GLY A 77 1.83 -2.82 -15.01
N SER A 78 2.49 -3.93 -15.25
CA SER A 78 1.80 -5.21 -15.28
C SER A 78 1.40 -5.62 -13.86
N ASN A 79 0.34 -6.43 -13.77
CA ASN A 79 -0.12 -6.95 -12.49
C ASN A 79 0.95 -7.85 -11.86
N LEU A 80 1.72 -8.55 -12.70
CA LEU A 80 2.81 -9.40 -12.23
C LEU A 80 3.88 -8.58 -11.52
N GLN A 81 4.20 -7.39 -12.06
CA GLN A 81 5.18 -6.51 -11.44
C GLN A 81 4.72 -6.03 -10.08
N LEU A 82 3.46 -5.63 -9.96
CA LEU A 82 2.93 -5.19 -8.67
C LEU A 82 2.94 -6.32 -7.65
N ALA A 83 2.44 -7.48 -8.05
CA ALA A 83 2.39 -8.63 -7.14
C ALA A 83 3.78 -8.99 -6.63
N TYR A 84 4.76 -9.02 -7.53
CA TYR A 84 6.11 -9.39 -7.13
C TYR A 84 6.79 -8.29 -6.32
N LEU A 85 6.54 -7.02 -6.66
CA LEU A 85 7.10 -5.90 -5.89
C LEU A 85 6.63 -5.96 -4.43
N ILE A 86 5.33 -6.13 -4.22
CA ILE A 86 4.79 -6.24 -2.87
C ILE A 86 5.40 -7.44 -2.15
N ARG A 87 5.51 -8.57 -2.85
CA ARG A 87 6.07 -9.79 -2.28
C ARG A 87 7.52 -9.58 -1.85
N VAL A 88 8.35 -9.00 -2.72
CA VAL A 88 9.76 -8.78 -2.42
C VAL A 88 9.92 -7.81 -1.25
N MET A 89 9.18 -6.71 -1.25
CA MET A 89 9.28 -5.73 -0.18
C MET A 89 8.88 -6.33 1.18
N THR A 90 7.86 -7.18 1.19
CA THR A 90 7.42 -7.82 2.45
C THR A 90 8.38 -8.93 2.87
N GLU A 91 8.87 -9.73 1.93
CA GLU A 91 9.79 -10.83 2.25
C GLU A 91 11.13 -10.33 2.77
N ARG A 92 11.58 -9.20 2.28
CA ARG A 92 12.83 -8.58 2.74
C ARG A 92 12.63 -7.72 3.98
N ASN A 93 11.41 -7.65 4.49
CA ASN A 93 11.06 -6.85 5.67
C ASN A 93 11.30 -5.36 5.46
N TYR A 94 11.23 -4.89 4.22
CA TYR A 94 11.30 -3.46 3.95
C TYR A 94 10.01 -2.76 4.34
N ILE A 95 8.88 -3.46 4.20
CA ILE A 95 7.58 -2.97 4.67
C ILE A 95 6.93 -4.07 5.51
N SER A 96 6.10 -3.65 6.45
CA SER A 96 5.33 -4.60 7.26
C SER A 96 3.84 -4.49 6.91
N ILE A 97 3.15 -5.61 7.08
CA ILE A 97 1.74 -5.74 6.75
C ILE A 97 0.90 -5.27 7.94
N PRO A 98 -0.20 -4.53 7.71
CA PRO A 98 -1.10 -4.17 8.81
C PRO A 98 -1.59 -5.41 9.54
N LYS A 99 -1.68 -5.33 10.87
CA LYS A 99 -1.96 -6.50 11.68
C LYS A 99 -3.37 -7.07 11.48
N ARG A 100 -4.33 -6.23 11.14
CA ARG A 100 -5.73 -6.64 11.11
C ARG A 100 -6.25 -7.01 9.74
N ILE A 101 -5.47 -6.73 8.72
CA ILE A 101 -5.84 -7.10 7.36
C ILE A 101 -4.63 -7.78 6.71
N GLY A 102 -4.92 -8.61 5.71
CA GLY A 102 -3.85 -9.30 5.02
C GLY A 102 -3.14 -8.41 4.01
N LYS A 103 -1.99 -8.91 3.56
CA LYS A 103 -1.17 -8.21 2.57
C LYS A 103 -1.98 -7.82 1.33
N TRP A 104 -2.71 -8.78 0.77
CA TRP A 104 -3.42 -8.52 -0.49
C TRP A 104 -4.63 -7.63 -0.30
N THR A 105 -5.31 -7.73 0.85
CA THR A 105 -6.40 -6.81 1.15
C THR A 105 -5.89 -5.38 1.20
N CYS A 106 -4.73 -5.16 1.82
CA CYS A 106 -4.11 -3.84 1.86
C CYS A 106 -3.81 -3.34 0.45
N VAL A 107 -3.25 -4.21 -0.41
CA VAL A 107 -2.95 -3.84 -1.79
C VAL A 107 -4.23 -3.44 -2.54
N TYR A 108 -5.28 -4.25 -2.43
CA TYR A 108 -6.53 -3.97 -3.15
C TYR A 108 -7.22 -2.70 -2.64
N ASN A 109 -7.01 -2.33 -1.39
CA ASN A 109 -7.59 -1.10 -0.85
C ASN A 109 -6.88 0.15 -1.35
N HIS A 110 -5.64 0.04 -1.80
CA HIS A 110 -4.81 1.19 -2.10
C HIS A 110 -4.26 1.23 -3.52
N PHE A 111 -4.48 0.19 -4.31
CA PHE A 111 -4.07 0.16 -5.70
C PHE A 111 -5.25 -0.21 -6.58
N VAL A 112 -5.37 0.49 -7.69
CA VAL A 112 -6.42 0.23 -8.69
C VAL A 112 -5.77 0.17 -10.06
N ASP A 113 -6.52 -0.29 -11.08
CA ASP A 113 -5.97 -0.31 -12.42
C ASP A 113 -6.03 1.11 -13.04
N LYS A 114 -5.56 1.23 -14.28
CA LYS A 114 -5.51 2.53 -14.94
C LYS A 114 -6.88 3.17 -15.13
N ASN A 115 -7.96 2.40 -15.01
CA ASN A 115 -9.33 2.88 -15.14
C ASN A 115 -10.00 3.06 -13.77
N SER A 116 -9.22 3.05 -12.68
CA SER A 116 -9.69 3.18 -11.31
C SER A 116 -10.59 2.04 -10.87
N ARG A 117 -10.43 0.87 -11.50
CA ARG A 117 -11.18 -0.33 -11.15
C ARG A 117 -10.33 -1.26 -10.29
N GLN A 118 -11.01 -2.14 -9.59
CA GLN A 118 -10.31 -3.11 -8.74
C GLN A 118 -9.40 -4.00 -9.56
N LEU A 119 -8.20 -4.24 -9.05
CA LEU A 119 -7.24 -5.13 -9.68
C LEU A 119 -7.71 -6.58 -9.59
N PRO A 120 -7.30 -7.44 -10.56
CA PRO A 120 -7.58 -8.85 -10.46
C PRO A 120 -6.80 -9.50 -9.33
N ARG A 121 -7.08 -10.76 -9.06
CA ARG A 121 -6.40 -11.50 -8.02
C ARG A 121 -4.91 -11.56 -8.29
N LEU A 122 -4.10 -11.06 -7.35
CA LEU A 122 -2.65 -10.95 -7.52
C LEU A 122 -1.87 -12.07 -6.82
N ASN A 123 -2.45 -12.67 -5.80
CA ASN A 123 -1.71 -13.59 -4.93
C ASN A 123 -1.34 -14.92 -5.59
N SER A 124 -1.90 -15.21 -6.75
CA SER A 124 -1.61 -16.45 -7.47
C SER A 124 -0.79 -16.25 -8.73
N LEU A 125 -0.31 -15.04 -8.98
CA LEU A 125 0.42 -14.74 -10.20
C LEU A 125 1.88 -15.17 -10.10
N HIS A 126 2.43 -15.58 -11.25
CA HIS A 126 3.84 -15.91 -11.39
C HIS A 126 4.49 -14.92 -12.35
N ILE A 127 5.68 -14.48 -12.00
CA ILE A 127 6.41 -13.51 -12.81
C ILE A 127 7.53 -14.22 -13.58
N PRO A 128 7.72 -13.91 -14.87
CA PRO A 128 8.85 -14.47 -15.62
C PRO A 128 10.18 -14.08 -14.99
N LYS A 129 11.13 -15.00 -15.05
CA LYS A 129 12.43 -14.81 -14.39
C LYS A 129 13.11 -13.51 -14.81
N ARG A 130 13.07 -13.17 -16.09
CA ARG A 130 13.73 -11.96 -16.58
C ARG A 130 13.08 -10.67 -16.08
N SER A 131 11.81 -10.73 -15.71
CA SER A 131 11.11 -9.56 -15.17
C SER A 131 11.39 -9.37 -13.69
N LYS A 132 11.86 -10.41 -13.01
CA LYS A 132 12.11 -10.33 -11.56
C LYS A 132 13.20 -9.34 -11.22
N LEU A 133 14.24 -9.27 -12.02
CA LEU A 133 15.38 -8.40 -11.73
C LEU A 133 14.96 -6.94 -11.65
N ALA A 134 14.16 -6.47 -12.62
CA ALA A 134 13.71 -5.09 -12.64
C ALA A 134 12.90 -4.76 -11.40
N VAL A 135 12.03 -5.68 -10.98
CA VAL A 135 11.22 -5.48 -9.77
C VAL A 135 12.09 -5.48 -8.52
N GLU A 136 13.05 -6.41 -8.45
CA GLU A 136 13.96 -6.47 -7.30
C GLU A 136 14.80 -5.21 -7.17
N GLN A 137 15.26 -4.68 -8.28
CA GLN A 137 16.00 -3.42 -8.27
C GLN A 137 15.14 -2.27 -7.80
N MET A 138 13.86 -2.26 -8.19
CA MET A 138 12.93 -1.25 -7.73
C MET A 138 12.73 -1.34 -6.21
N ALA A 139 12.56 -2.55 -5.70
CA ALA A 139 12.36 -2.75 -4.26
C ALA A 139 13.59 -2.33 -3.46
N GLU A 140 14.79 -2.51 -4.01
CA GLU A 140 16.03 -2.16 -3.32
C GLU A 140 16.16 -0.66 -3.07
N LEU A 141 15.40 0.16 -3.76
CA LEU A 141 15.41 1.60 -3.49
C LEU A 141 14.96 1.92 -2.06
N LEU A 142 14.26 1.00 -1.41
CA LEU A 142 13.84 1.17 -0.02
C LEU A 142 14.92 0.75 0.98
N ASN A 143 15.98 0.09 0.52
CA ASN A 143 17.02 -0.39 1.41
C ASN A 143 18.05 0.71 1.66
N PRO A 144 18.16 1.23 2.90
CA PRO A 144 19.09 2.33 3.17
C PRO A 144 20.57 1.91 3.12
N ASN A 145 20.83 0.62 3.01
CA ASN A 145 22.21 0.10 2.95
C ASN A 145 22.71 -0.09 1.53
N THR A 146 21.96 0.31 0.52
CA THR A 146 22.40 0.21 -0.87
C THR A 146 22.99 1.50 -1.39
#